data_78763d19e60fc32fc1531911c279fe71
#
_entry.id   78763d19e60fc32fc1531911c279fe71
#
_cell.length_a   1.000
_cell.length_b   1.000
_cell.length_c   1.000
_cell.angle_alpha   90.00
_cell.angle_beta   90.00
_cell.angle_gamma   90.00
#
_symmetry.space_group_name_H-M   'P 1'
#
loop_
_entity.id
_entity.type
_entity.pdbx_description
1 polymer ?
#
loop_
_entity_poly.entity_id
_entity_poly.type
_entity_poly.pdbx_seq_one_letter_code
_entity_poly.pdbx_strand_id
1 'polypeptide(L)'
;MEFNPQIQLAGLLEWMHQRMADCHGQTAVIGISGGKDSSTVAALSVAAYGRENVFGVLMPNGVQPDIDYSQALVEHLNIPHATINIHDAVEGVLNELKKAGIEPSRQTTVNLPSRVRMATLYAVAQSLPGGTVINTSNLSEDWVGYCTIYGDSAGAFSPLGMYTTEEVVALGAELGLPERFLIKPPSDGLTGLTDEDNLGFTYHAVNEYVRRGVVDPAIKAQIDDKHRASRFKFETIPVYHNGLPMALEDETQYYK
;
A
#
# COMPACT_ATOMS: atom_id res chain seq x y z
N MET A 1 -12.06 18.27 14.28
CA MET A 1 -12.93 18.20 13.09
C MET A 1 -13.35 16.75 12.96
N GLU A 2 -14.62 16.47 12.85
CA GLU A 2 -15.12 15.12 12.67
C GLU A 2 -14.89 14.66 11.22
N PHE A 3 -14.55 13.39 11.02
CA PHE A 3 -14.33 12.84 9.69
C PHE A 3 -15.66 12.81 8.90
N ASN A 4 -15.64 13.34 7.68
CA ASN A 4 -16.76 13.30 6.76
C ASN A 4 -16.24 12.87 5.38
N PRO A 5 -16.61 11.67 4.89
CA PRO A 5 -16.05 11.11 3.66
C PRO A 5 -16.34 11.96 2.42
N GLN A 6 -17.52 12.59 2.30
CA GLN A 6 -17.87 13.43 1.16
C GLN A 6 -16.98 14.66 1.05
N ILE A 7 -16.73 15.32 2.20
CA ILE A 7 -15.84 16.48 2.25
C ILE A 7 -14.39 16.07 1.92
N GLN A 8 -13.95 14.92 2.45
CA GLN A 8 -12.60 14.44 2.23
C GLN A 8 -12.37 14.04 0.76
N LEU A 9 -13.35 13.39 0.12
CA LEU A 9 -13.23 12.94 -1.27
C LEU A 9 -12.92 14.08 -2.23
N ALA A 10 -13.61 15.21 -2.12
CA ALA A 10 -13.41 16.33 -3.04
C ALA A 10 -11.95 16.82 -3.05
N GLY A 11 -11.39 17.07 -1.85
CA GLY A 11 -9.99 17.49 -1.72
C GLY A 11 -8.99 16.40 -2.10
N LEU A 12 -9.31 15.14 -1.78
CA LEU A 12 -8.45 13.99 -2.12
C LEU A 12 -8.34 13.78 -3.63
N LEU A 13 -9.44 13.86 -4.37
CA LEU A 13 -9.44 13.71 -5.82
C LEU A 13 -8.65 14.84 -6.50
N GLU A 14 -8.82 16.08 -6.05
CA GLU A 14 -8.02 17.23 -6.54
C GLU A 14 -6.53 17.02 -6.26
N TRP A 15 -6.18 16.61 -5.04
CA TRP A 15 -4.79 16.29 -4.68
C TRP A 15 -4.22 15.16 -5.54
N MET A 16 -5.00 14.10 -5.82
CA MET A 16 -4.56 13.01 -6.68
C MET A 16 -4.27 13.48 -8.12
N HIS A 17 -5.10 14.37 -8.68
CA HIS A 17 -4.83 14.99 -9.98
C HIS A 17 -3.50 15.74 -9.98
N GLN A 18 -3.24 16.55 -8.94
CA GLN A 18 -1.98 17.27 -8.82
C GLN A 18 -0.79 16.32 -8.72
N ARG A 19 -0.87 15.26 -7.89
CA ARG A 19 0.23 14.29 -7.75
C ARG A 19 0.50 13.52 -9.05
N MET A 20 -0.53 13.14 -9.78
CA MET A 20 -0.37 12.49 -11.08
C MET A 20 0.35 13.41 -12.08
N ALA A 21 -0.01 14.71 -12.11
CA ALA A 21 0.66 15.69 -12.94
C ALA A 21 2.14 15.90 -12.55
N ASP A 22 2.45 15.98 -11.26
CA ASP A 22 3.82 16.12 -10.76
C ASP A 22 4.71 14.93 -11.16
N CYS A 23 4.13 13.73 -11.23
CA CYS A 23 4.80 12.52 -11.68
C CYS A 23 4.85 12.39 -13.23
N HIS A 24 4.31 13.34 -13.98
CA HIS A 24 4.10 13.23 -15.42
C HIS A 24 3.33 11.97 -15.82
N GLY A 25 2.45 11.50 -14.90
CA GLY A 25 1.69 10.27 -15.05
C GLY A 25 0.46 10.43 -15.95
N GLN A 26 0.00 9.30 -16.50
CA GLN A 26 -1.21 9.22 -17.33
C GLN A 26 -2.07 8.01 -16.92
N THR A 27 -1.45 6.91 -16.54
CA THR A 27 -2.13 5.66 -16.15
C THR A 27 -1.81 5.31 -14.71
N ALA A 28 -2.83 5.23 -13.85
CA ALA A 28 -2.70 4.75 -12.47
C ALA A 28 -2.57 3.21 -12.47
N VAL A 29 -1.45 2.69 -12.00
CA VAL A 29 -1.17 1.24 -11.90
C VAL A 29 -1.29 0.82 -10.45
N ILE A 30 -2.19 -0.15 -10.17
CA ILE A 30 -2.58 -0.52 -8.81
C ILE A 30 -2.48 -2.02 -8.64
N GLY A 31 -1.81 -2.47 -7.58
CA GLY A 31 -1.85 -3.87 -7.13
C GLY A 31 -3.20 -4.19 -6.51
N ILE A 32 -3.91 -5.14 -7.09
CA ILE A 32 -5.27 -5.51 -6.67
C ILE A 32 -5.23 -6.77 -5.80
N SER A 33 -5.33 -6.59 -4.49
CA SER A 33 -5.43 -7.70 -3.51
C SER A 33 -6.86 -8.15 -3.22
N GLY A 34 -7.85 -7.34 -3.61
CA GLY A 34 -9.26 -7.55 -3.27
C GLY A 34 -9.60 -7.17 -1.82
N GLY A 35 -8.64 -6.65 -1.04
CA GLY A 35 -8.87 -6.07 0.28
C GLY A 35 -9.32 -4.61 0.20
N LYS A 36 -9.83 -4.07 1.35
CA LYS A 36 -10.42 -2.72 1.47
C LYS A 36 -9.55 -1.59 0.88
N ASP A 37 -8.23 -1.65 1.13
CA ASP A 37 -7.31 -0.57 0.77
C ASP A 37 -7.09 -0.52 -0.74
N SER A 38 -6.71 -1.64 -1.36
CA SER A 38 -6.55 -1.72 -2.82
C SER A 38 -7.85 -1.45 -3.57
N SER A 39 -9.00 -1.86 -2.99
CA SER A 39 -10.32 -1.60 -3.56
C SER A 39 -10.66 -0.11 -3.53
N THR A 40 -10.42 0.55 -2.41
CA THR A 40 -10.67 1.99 -2.25
C THR A 40 -9.73 2.83 -3.12
N VAL A 41 -8.43 2.48 -3.20
CA VAL A 41 -7.49 3.19 -4.11
C VAL A 41 -7.87 3.00 -5.57
N ALA A 42 -8.31 1.80 -5.97
CA ALA A 42 -8.78 1.57 -7.34
C ALA A 42 -10.03 2.41 -7.66
N ALA A 43 -11.01 2.45 -6.75
CA ALA A 43 -12.21 3.28 -6.93
C ALA A 43 -11.90 4.79 -6.93
N LEU A 44 -11.01 5.26 -6.04
CA LEU A 44 -10.50 6.63 -6.04
C LEU A 44 -9.84 6.98 -7.38
N SER A 45 -9.01 6.07 -7.90
CA SER A 45 -8.31 6.29 -9.18
C SER A 45 -9.30 6.33 -10.36
N VAL A 46 -10.35 5.49 -10.35
CA VAL A 46 -11.43 5.57 -11.34
C VAL A 46 -12.18 6.90 -11.25
N ALA A 47 -12.49 7.36 -10.03
CA ALA A 47 -13.17 8.63 -9.82
C ALA A 47 -12.30 9.83 -10.24
N ALA A 48 -10.98 9.77 -10.02
CA ALA A 48 -10.06 10.84 -10.40
C ALA A 48 -9.72 10.85 -11.89
N TYR A 49 -9.43 9.70 -12.50
CA TYR A 49 -8.78 9.65 -13.82
C TYR A 49 -9.64 9.04 -14.92
N GLY A 50 -10.80 8.44 -14.58
CA GLY A 50 -11.58 7.61 -15.50
C GLY A 50 -11.02 6.19 -15.61
N ARG A 51 -11.92 5.21 -15.81
CA ARG A 51 -11.57 3.78 -15.82
C ARG A 51 -10.54 3.38 -16.88
N GLU A 52 -10.50 4.09 -17.99
CA GLU A 52 -9.56 3.87 -19.11
C GLU A 52 -8.11 4.23 -18.74
N ASN A 53 -7.92 5.07 -17.73
CA ASN A 53 -6.62 5.49 -17.22
C ASN A 53 -6.23 4.80 -15.91
N VAL A 54 -6.90 3.68 -15.58
CA VAL A 54 -6.57 2.84 -14.41
C VAL A 54 -6.27 1.43 -14.88
N PHE A 55 -5.16 0.86 -14.42
CA PHE A 55 -4.75 -0.50 -14.75
C PHE A 55 -4.54 -1.32 -13.46
N GLY A 56 -5.35 -2.37 -13.30
CA GLY A 56 -5.28 -3.29 -12.17
C GLY A 56 -4.29 -4.43 -12.41
N VAL A 57 -3.43 -4.74 -11.46
CA VAL A 57 -2.50 -5.86 -11.53
C VAL A 57 -2.79 -6.85 -10.41
N LEU A 58 -3.28 -8.04 -10.77
CA LEU A 58 -3.50 -9.15 -9.87
C LEU A 58 -2.23 -10.00 -9.80
N MET A 59 -1.66 -10.19 -8.62
CA MET A 59 -0.35 -10.82 -8.47
C MET A 59 -0.40 -11.99 -7.46
N PRO A 60 -1.06 -13.11 -7.81
CA PRO A 60 -1.05 -14.29 -6.97
C PRO A 60 0.38 -14.84 -6.83
N ASN A 61 0.69 -15.41 -5.66
CA ASN A 61 1.91 -16.19 -5.44
C ASN A 61 1.54 -17.69 -5.43
N GLY A 62 1.55 -18.31 -6.59
CA GLY A 62 1.03 -19.66 -6.78
C GLY A 62 -0.50 -19.68 -6.86
N VAL A 63 -1.13 -20.59 -6.13
CA VAL A 63 -2.58 -20.68 -6.00
C VAL A 63 -3.04 -19.79 -4.86
N GLN A 64 -3.86 -18.81 -5.18
CA GLN A 64 -4.44 -17.89 -4.19
C GLN A 64 -5.94 -18.20 -4.04
N PRO A 65 -6.40 -18.73 -2.88
CA PRO A 65 -7.78 -19.18 -2.69
C PRO A 65 -8.84 -18.09 -2.84
N ASP A 66 -8.47 -16.84 -2.54
CA ASP A 66 -9.34 -15.66 -2.52
C ASP A 66 -9.12 -14.71 -3.71
N ILE A 67 -8.55 -15.20 -4.81
CA ILE A 67 -8.30 -14.41 -6.02
C ILE A 67 -9.59 -13.88 -6.66
N ASP A 68 -10.73 -14.54 -6.40
CA ASP A 68 -12.05 -14.13 -6.86
C ASP A 68 -12.46 -12.74 -6.36
N TYR A 69 -12.01 -12.30 -5.18
CA TYR A 69 -12.23 -10.93 -4.71
C TYR A 69 -11.53 -9.90 -5.61
N SER A 70 -10.29 -10.17 -5.99
CA SER A 70 -9.52 -9.29 -6.89
C SER A 70 -10.13 -9.26 -8.29
N GLN A 71 -10.54 -10.41 -8.82
CA GLN A 71 -11.20 -10.52 -10.12
C GLN A 71 -12.55 -9.79 -10.14
N ALA A 72 -13.38 -10.02 -9.12
CA ALA A 72 -14.66 -9.37 -9.01
C ALA A 72 -14.53 -7.83 -8.86
N LEU A 73 -13.48 -7.34 -8.23
CA LEU A 73 -13.25 -5.89 -8.10
C LEU A 73 -12.95 -5.26 -9.46
N VAL A 74 -12.02 -5.81 -10.24
CA VAL A 74 -11.66 -5.24 -11.54
C VAL A 74 -12.81 -5.33 -12.53
N GLU A 75 -13.64 -6.37 -12.45
CA GLU A 75 -14.89 -6.49 -13.21
C GLU A 75 -15.92 -5.44 -12.78
N HIS A 76 -16.13 -5.25 -11.45
CA HIS A 76 -17.04 -4.25 -10.91
C HIS A 76 -16.67 -2.84 -11.35
N LEU A 77 -15.39 -2.48 -11.25
CA LEU A 77 -14.90 -1.17 -11.68
C LEU A 77 -14.76 -1.05 -13.20
N ASN A 78 -14.85 -2.17 -13.93
CA ASN A 78 -14.69 -2.26 -15.37
C ASN A 78 -13.39 -1.58 -15.86
N ILE A 79 -12.27 -1.93 -15.21
CA ILE A 79 -10.94 -1.40 -15.52
C ILE A 79 -10.09 -2.40 -16.31
N PRO A 80 -9.20 -1.95 -17.22
CA PRO A 80 -8.15 -2.77 -17.78
C PRO A 80 -7.31 -3.44 -16.68
N HIS A 81 -6.98 -4.70 -16.86
CA HIS A 81 -6.19 -5.42 -15.86
C HIS A 81 -5.38 -6.58 -16.46
N ALA A 82 -4.43 -7.08 -15.68
CA ALA A 82 -3.67 -8.30 -15.97
C ALA A 82 -3.46 -9.13 -14.71
N THR A 83 -3.40 -10.46 -14.88
CA THR A 83 -3.00 -11.37 -13.81
C THR A 83 -1.57 -11.84 -14.09
N ILE A 84 -0.66 -11.58 -13.17
CA ILE A 84 0.76 -11.95 -13.26
C ILE A 84 1.11 -12.78 -12.02
N ASN A 85 1.26 -14.11 -12.20
CA ASN A 85 1.66 -14.97 -11.10
C ASN A 85 3.15 -14.75 -10.77
N ILE A 86 3.44 -14.39 -9.53
CA ILE A 86 4.80 -14.06 -9.08
C ILE A 86 5.57 -15.27 -8.54
N HIS A 87 4.94 -16.46 -8.48
CA HIS A 87 5.49 -17.64 -7.83
C HIS A 87 6.88 -18.01 -8.35
N ASP A 88 7.04 -18.13 -9.66
CA ASP A 88 8.31 -18.55 -10.25
C ASP A 88 9.45 -17.56 -9.96
N ALA A 89 9.14 -16.26 -9.91
CA ALA A 89 10.10 -15.22 -9.55
C ALA A 89 10.51 -15.32 -8.08
N VAL A 90 9.56 -15.54 -7.17
CA VAL A 90 9.83 -15.76 -5.74
C VAL A 90 10.67 -17.01 -5.53
N GLU A 91 10.24 -18.15 -6.09
CA GLU A 91 10.98 -19.40 -5.99
C GLU A 91 12.37 -19.32 -6.64
N GLY A 92 12.49 -18.62 -7.77
CA GLY A 92 13.76 -18.38 -8.42
C GLY A 92 14.77 -17.74 -7.49
N VAL A 93 14.38 -16.66 -6.78
CA VAL A 93 15.26 -15.99 -5.81
C VAL A 93 15.59 -16.89 -4.62
N LEU A 94 14.59 -17.59 -4.05
CA LEU A 94 14.81 -18.48 -2.91
C LEU A 94 15.76 -19.64 -3.26
N ASN A 95 15.63 -20.19 -4.46
CA ASN A 95 16.48 -21.29 -4.93
C ASN A 95 17.92 -20.83 -5.18
N GLU A 96 18.13 -19.62 -5.73
CA GLU A 96 19.48 -19.07 -5.91
C GLU A 96 20.15 -18.74 -4.57
N LEU A 97 19.42 -18.26 -3.57
CA LEU A 97 19.95 -18.08 -2.21
C LEU A 97 20.46 -19.41 -1.65
N LYS A 98 19.68 -20.48 -1.73
CA LYS A 98 20.07 -21.83 -1.27
C LYS A 98 21.31 -22.36 -2.00
N LYS A 99 21.36 -22.21 -3.34
CA LYS A 99 22.56 -22.56 -4.12
C LYS A 99 23.80 -21.79 -3.71
N ALA A 100 23.62 -20.52 -3.28
CA ALA A 100 24.71 -19.70 -2.75
C ALA A 100 25.07 -20.03 -1.29
N GLY A 101 24.45 -21.03 -0.67
CA GLY A 101 24.67 -21.40 0.72
C GLY A 101 24.02 -20.47 1.73
N ILE A 102 23.06 -19.64 1.30
CA ILE A 102 22.31 -18.73 2.16
C ILE A 102 20.93 -19.31 2.44
N GLU A 103 20.69 -19.75 3.68
CA GLU A 103 19.37 -20.29 4.07
C GLU A 103 18.36 -19.15 4.28
N PRO A 104 17.23 -19.12 3.56
CA PRO A 104 16.24 -18.07 3.72
C PRO A 104 15.61 -18.07 5.11
N SER A 105 15.64 -16.93 5.80
CA SER A 105 14.97 -16.75 7.08
C SER A 105 13.45 -16.65 6.91
N ARG A 106 12.68 -16.82 8.02
CA ARG A 106 11.23 -16.55 8.00
C ARG A 106 10.92 -15.16 7.45
N GLN A 107 11.69 -14.15 7.83
CA GLN A 107 11.50 -12.78 7.37
C GLN A 107 11.76 -12.65 5.85
N THR A 108 12.70 -13.41 5.30
CA THR A 108 12.93 -13.47 3.85
C THR A 108 11.70 -14.01 3.14
N THR A 109 11.17 -15.15 3.59
CA THR A 109 10.00 -15.79 2.94
C THR A 109 8.74 -14.95 3.02
N VAL A 110 8.55 -14.18 4.09
CA VAL A 110 7.40 -13.28 4.27
C VAL A 110 7.51 -12.03 3.41
N ASN A 111 8.68 -11.39 3.36
CA ASN A 111 8.84 -10.08 2.70
C ASN A 111 9.20 -10.18 1.21
N LEU A 112 9.77 -11.29 0.75
CA LEU A 112 10.17 -11.44 -0.64
C LEU A 112 8.98 -11.33 -1.62
N PRO A 113 7.83 -11.99 -1.37
CA PRO A 113 6.68 -11.85 -2.27
C PRO A 113 6.20 -10.39 -2.42
N SER A 114 6.19 -9.60 -1.34
CA SER A 114 5.83 -8.18 -1.40
C SER A 114 6.78 -7.37 -2.29
N ARG A 115 8.09 -7.63 -2.20
CA ARG A 115 9.10 -6.96 -3.06
C ARG A 115 9.04 -7.40 -4.51
N VAL A 116 8.74 -8.66 -4.78
CA VAL A 116 8.51 -9.16 -6.15
C VAL A 116 7.25 -8.52 -6.75
N ARG A 117 6.18 -8.37 -5.96
CA ARG A 117 4.98 -7.61 -6.38
C ARG A 117 5.32 -6.17 -6.73
N MET A 118 6.11 -5.48 -5.90
CA MET A 118 6.56 -4.12 -6.20
C MET A 118 7.31 -4.06 -7.53
N ALA A 119 8.32 -4.92 -7.72
CA ALA A 119 9.07 -4.96 -8.97
C ALA A 119 8.17 -5.24 -10.20
N THR A 120 7.19 -6.11 -10.05
CA THR A 120 6.19 -6.42 -11.08
C THR A 120 5.32 -5.22 -11.40
N LEU A 121 4.84 -4.48 -10.38
CA LEU A 121 4.05 -3.26 -10.57
C LEU A 121 4.83 -2.19 -11.36
N TYR A 122 6.10 -1.96 -11.00
CA TYR A 122 6.94 -1.01 -11.72
C TYR A 122 7.25 -1.47 -13.15
N ALA A 123 7.45 -2.77 -13.36
CA ALA A 123 7.63 -3.32 -14.73
C ALA A 123 6.37 -3.09 -15.59
N VAL A 124 5.17 -3.32 -15.05
CA VAL A 124 3.91 -3.01 -15.73
C VAL A 124 3.77 -1.52 -15.97
N ALA A 125 4.01 -0.68 -14.96
CA ALA A 125 3.89 0.77 -15.08
C ALA A 125 4.81 1.31 -16.19
N GLN A 126 6.06 0.89 -16.24
CA GLN A 126 7.02 1.30 -17.28
C GLN A 126 6.67 0.80 -18.70
N SER A 127 5.78 -0.20 -18.78
CA SER A 127 5.30 -0.73 -20.07
C SER A 127 4.01 -0.06 -20.55
N LEU A 128 3.44 0.86 -19.78
CA LEU A 128 2.21 1.59 -20.09
C LEU A 128 2.51 3.09 -20.30
N PRO A 129 1.74 3.79 -21.16
CA PRO A 129 1.91 5.23 -21.34
C PRO A 129 1.75 5.99 -20.01
N GLY A 130 2.81 6.67 -19.55
CA GLY A 130 2.80 7.43 -18.30
C GLY A 130 2.36 6.60 -17.09
N GLY A 131 2.68 5.31 -17.06
CA GLY A 131 2.28 4.42 -15.97
C GLY A 131 2.90 4.82 -14.63
N THR A 132 2.05 5.02 -13.62
CA THR A 132 2.41 5.51 -12.29
C THR A 132 1.86 4.57 -11.23
N VAL A 133 2.73 3.97 -10.42
CA VAL A 133 2.32 3.05 -9.34
C VAL A 133 1.71 3.86 -8.20
N ILE A 134 0.47 3.54 -7.83
CA ILE A 134 -0.22 4.16 -6.70
C ILE A 134 -0.11 3.26 -5.47
N ASN A 135 0.37 3.82 -4.37
CA ASN A 135 0.47 3.12 -3.09
C ASN A 135 -0.91 2.89 -2.47
N THR A 136 -1.08 1.77 -1.77
CA THR A 136 -2.36 1.36 -1.15
C THR A 136 -2.29 1.25 0.37
N SER A 137 -1.18 1.67 1.00
CA SER A 137 -1.04 1.67 2.47
C SER A 137 -1.97 2.70 3.13
N ASN A 138 -2.40 2.42 4.34
CA ASN A 138 -3.21 3.31 5.16
C ASN A 138 -2.47 3.74 6.43
N LEU A 139 -2.97 4.78 7.10
CA LEU A 139 -2.35 5.36 8.29
C LEU A 139 -2.20 4.35 9.43
N SER A 140 -3.18 3.47 9.66
CA SER A 140 -3.17 2.56 10.81
C SER A 140 -2.07 1.51 10.67
N GLU A 141 -1.89 0.97 9.47
CA GLU A 141 -0.82 0.01 9.14
C GLU A 141 0.55 0.71 9.19
N ASP A 142 0.67 1.87 8.58
CA ASP A 142 1.90 2.67 8.56
C ASP A 142 2.30 3.14 9.97
N TRP A 143 1.32 3.46 10.84
CA TRP A 143 1.60 3.88 12.21
C TRP A 143 2.36 2.85 13.01
N VAL A 144 2.00 1.58 12.86
CA VAL A 144 2.64 0.46 13.55
C VAL A 144 3.72 -0.22 12.71
N GLY A 145 3.99 0.30 11.49
CA GLY A 145 4.99 -0.22 10.58
C GLY A 145 4.67 -1.59 10.01
N TYR A 146 3.40 -1.94 9.90
CA TYR A 146 2.94 -3.21 9.32
C TYR A 146 3.00 -3.16 7.79
N CYS A 147 4.20 -3.03 7.27
CA CYS A 147 4.49 -2.99 5.84
C CYS A 147 5.90 -3.50 5.56
N THR A 148 6.13 -3.91 4.32
CA THR A 148 7.45 -4.29 3.82
C THR A 148 8.10 -3.09 3.12
N ILE A 149 9.21 -2.57 3.70
CA ILE A 149 9.99 -1.51 3.05
C ILE A 149 10.44 -1.95 1.65
N TYR A 150 10.25 -1.09 0.65
CA TYR A 150 10.48 -1.37 -0.78
C TYR A 150 9.67 -2.57 -1.30
N GLY A 151 8.53 -2.84 -0.69
CA GLY A 151 7.52 -3.80 -1.12
C GLY A 151 6.18 -3.09 -1.28
N ASP A 152 5.22 -3.43 -0.43
CA ASP A 152 3.89 -2.80 -0.37
C ASP A 152 3.93 -1.31 0.04
N SER A 153 5.00 -0.85 0.72
CA SER A 153 5.21 0.58 1.00
C SER A 153 5.59 1.42 -0.22
N ALA A 154 5.85 0.81 -1.38
CA ALA A 154 6.28 1.52 -2.58
C ALA A 154 5.10 2.14 -3.36
N GLY A 155 5.39 3.25 -4.05
CA GLY A 155 4.46 3.97 -4.91
C GLY A 155 4.95 5.39 -5.16
N ALA A 156 4.38 6.06 -6.15
CA ALA A 156 4.70 7.46 -6.44
C ALA A 156 4.06 8.40 -5.43
N PHE A 157 2.86 8.07 -4.97
CA PHE A 157 2.14 8.76 -3.90
C PHE A 157 1.13 7.84 -3.22
N SER A 158 0.71 8.19 -2.01
CA SER A 158 -0.15 7.37 -1.14
C SER A 158 -1.44 8.13 -0.80
N PRO A 159 -2.56 7.89 -1.49
CA PRO A 159 -3.81 8.59 -1.25
C PRO A 159 -4.44 8.25 0.10
N LEU A 160 -4.16 7.07 0.66
CA LEU A 160 -4.71 6.63 1.94
C LEU A 160 -3.78 6.81 3.13
N GLY A 161 -2.55 7.30 2.93
CA GLY A 161 -1.52 7.36 3.97
C GLY A 161 -1.88 8.18 5.22
N MET A 162 -2.91 9.02 5.16
CA MET A 162 -3.43 9.79 6.30
C MET A 162 -4.83 9.36 6.75
N TYR A 163 -5.37 8.26 6.21
CA TYR A 163 -6.68 7.73 6.61
C TYR A 163 -6.52 6.43 7.40
N THR A 164 -7.24 6.31 8.50
CA THR A 164 -7.32 5.08 9.30
C THR A 164 -8.09 4.00 8.56
N THR A 165 -7.96 2.73 9.00
CA THR A 165 -8.69 1.61 8.39
C THR A 165 -10.20 1.84 8.32
N GLU A 166 -10.80 2.45 9.34
CA GLU A 166 -12.24 2.76 9.38
C GLU A 166 -12.61 3.89 8.41
N GLU A 167 -11.77 4.90 8.31
CA GLU A 167 -11.95 6.01 7.36
C GLU A 167 -11.80 5.54 5.90
N VAL A 168 -10.91 4.58 5.63
CA VAL A 168 -10.77 3.94 4.31
C VAL A 168 -12.05 3.20 3.92
N VAL A 169 -12.64 2.45 4.86
CA VAL A 169 -13.94 1.77 4.63
C VAL A 169 -15.04 2.79 4.31
N ALA A 170 -15.10 3.89 5.06
CA ALA A 170 -16.09 4.94 4.83
C ALA A 170 -15.90 5.66 3.47
N LEU A 171 -14.64 5.91 3.06
CA LEU A 171 -14.33 6.46 1.72
C LEU A 171 -14.75 5.49 0.61
N GLY A 172 -14.45 4.20 0.77
CA GLY A 172 -14.85 3.18 -0.20
C GLY A 172 -16.38 3.05 -0.33
N ALA A 173 -17.11 3.14 0.80
CA ALA A 173 -18.57 3.14 0.80
C ALA A 173 -19.15 4.37 0.10
N GLU A 174 -18.58 5.56 0.33
CA GLU A 174 -18.97 6.80 -0.35
C GLU A 174 -18.72 6.75 -1.86
N LEU A 175 -17.67 6.03 -2.29
CA LEU A 175 -17.39 5.75 -3.71
C LEU A 175 -18.33 4.70 -4.33
N GLY A 176 -19.25 4.13 -3.54
CA GLY A 176 -20.21 3.14 -4.01
C GLY A 176 -19.65 1.72 -4.12
N LEU A 177 -18.53 1.41 -3.48
CA LEU A 177 -18.02 0.05 -3.43
C LEU A 177 -18.97 -0.87 -2.64
N PRO A 178 -19.32 -2.04 -3.18
CA PRO A 178 -20.03 -3.07 -2.43
C PRO A 178 -19.30 -3.47 -1.15
N GLU A 179 -20.07 -3.74 -0.09
CA GLU A 179 -19.59 -4.12 1.24
C GLU A 179 -18.56 -5.26 1.21
N ARG A 180 -18.75 -6.24 0.31
CA ARG A 180 -17.83 -7.39 0.15
C ARG A 180 -16.37 -6.99 -0.12
N PHE A 181 -16.12 -5.81 -0.69
CA PHE A 181 -14.76 -5.30 -0.94
C PHE A 181 -14.21 -4.47 0.22
N LEU A 182 -15.04 -4.12 1.19
CA LEU A 182 -14.70 -3.28 2.33
C LEU A 182 -14.49 -4.07 3.63
N ILE A 183 -15.16 -5.22 3.77
CA ILE A 183 -15.15 -6.02 5.01
C ILE A 183 -14.48 -7.39 4.86
N LYS A 184 -13.74 -7.62 3.76
CA LYS A 184 -12.96 -8.86 3.64
C LYS A 184 -12.01 -8.97 4.84
N PRO A 185 -12.05 -10.10 5.58
CA PRO A 185 -11.12 -10.30 6.68
C PRO A 185 -9.67 -10.19 6.18
N PRO A 186 -8.83 -9.36 6.83
CA PRO A 186 -7.43 -9.28 6.47
C PRO A 186 -6.78 -10.65 6.70
N SER A 187 -6.04 -11.15 5.71
CA SER A 187 -5.25 -12.38 5.82
C SER A 187 -3.85 -12.11 5.29
N ASP A 188 -2.84 -12.57 6.00
CA ASP A 188 -1.45 -12.47 5.56
C ASP A 188 -1.13 -13.39 4.37
N GLY A 189 -2.07 -14.24 3.98
CA GLY A 189 -1.93 -15.19 2.87
C GLY A 189 -0.89 -16.30 3.11
N LEU A 190 -0.27 -16.37 4.28
CA LEU A 190 0.85 -17.26 4.61
C LEU A 190 0.59 -18.14 5.83
N THR A 191 0.12 -17.57 6.93
CA THR A 191 -0.02 -18.27 8.21
C THR A 191 -1.46 -18.60 8.57
N GLY A 192 -2.43 -18.01 7.88
CA GLY A 192 -3.86 -18.07 8.21
C GLY A 192 -4.25 -17.22 9.43
N LEU A 193 -3.29 -16.47 9.98
CA LEU A 193 -3.52 -15.49 11.04
C LEU A 193 -3.93 -14.16 10.43
N THR A 194 -4.71 -13.38 11.19
CA THR A 194 -5.01 -12.00 10.82
C THR A 194 -3.83 -11.08 11.18
N ASP A 195 -3.81 -9.87 10.60
CA ASP A 195 -2.84 -8.84 10.98
C ASP A 195 -2.92 -8.53 12.47
N GLU A 196 -4.13 -8.46 13.04
CA GLU A 196 -4.38 -8.18 14.45
C GLU A 196 -3.85 -9.30 15.36
N ASP A 197 -3.93 -10.57 14.92
CA ASP A 197 -3.32 -11.69 15.64
C ASP A 197 -1.78 -11.55 15.70
N ASN A 198 -1.16 -11.08 14.62
CA ASN A 198 0.28 -10.83 14.57
C ASN A 198 0.70 -9.57 15.35
N LEU A 199 -0.16 -8.56 15.41
CA LEU A 199 0.09 -7.32 16.14
C LEU A 199 -0.10 -7.47 17.64
N GLY A 200 -1.10 -8.26 18.08
CA GLY A 200 -1.50 -8.43 19.48
C GLY A 200 -2.47 -7.35 19.97
N PHE A 201 -3.00 -6.51 19.08
CA PHE A 201 -4.04 -5.51 19.33
C PHE A 201 -4.80 -5.22 18.01
N THR A 202 -5.97 -4.58 18.14
CA THR A 202 -6.85 -4.29 17.00
C THR A 202 -6.48 -2.99 16.30
N TYR A 203 -6.80 -2.89 14.99
CA TYR A 203 -6.71 -1.61 14.28
C TYR A 203 -7.66 -0.56 14.84
N HIS A 204 -8.80 -0.96 15.40
CA HIS A 204 -9.67 -0.04 16.11
C HIS A 204 -8.94 0.69 17.27
N ALA A 205 -8.14 -0.05 18.06
CA ALA A 205 -7.33 0.56 19.12
C ALA A 205 -6.29 1.54 18.57
N VAL A 206 -5.66 1.22 17.43
CA VAL A 206 -4.73 2.14 16.73
C VAL A 206 -5.48 3.39 16.26
N ASN A 207 -6.66 3.24 15.66
CA ASN A 207 -7.48 4.34 15.13
C ASN A 207 -7.89 5.33 16.24
N GLU A 208 -8.42 4.83 17.35
CA GLU A 208 -8.80 5.65 18.51
C GLU A 208 -7.58 6.35 19.12
N TYR A 209 -6.45 5.64 19.22
CA TYR A 209 -5.23 6.24 19.72
C TYR A 209 -4.71 7.37 18.81
N VAL A 210 -4.61 7.13 17.52
CA VAL A 210 -4.07 8.10 16.56
C VAL A 210 -4.99 9.32 16.41
N ARG A 211 -6.32 9.12 16.40
CA ARG A 211 -7.28 10.22 16.19
C ARG A 211 -7.65 10.98 17.46
N ARG A 212 -7.72 10.29 18.59
CA ARG A 212 -8.29 10.84 19.85
C ARG A 212 -7.33 10.78 21.04
N GLY A 213 -6.21 10.05 20.90
CA GLY A 213 -5.28 9.81 22.00
C GLY A 213 -5.83 8.83 23.05
N VAL A 214 -6.89 8.08 22.75
CA VAL A 214 -7.59 7.20 23.67
C VAL A 214 -7.25 5.74 23.37
N VAL A 215 -6.64 5.06 24.34
CA VAL A 215 -6.33 3.61 24.27
C VAL A 215 -5.95 3.10 25.65
N ASP A 216 -6.10 1.79 25.87
CA ASP A 216 -5.59 1.14 27.07
C ASP A 216 -4.07 1.36 27.23
N PRO A 217 -3.56 1.70 28.45
CA PRO A 217 -2.13 2.00 28.65
C PRO A 217 -1.18 0.87 28.24
N ALA A 218 -1.58 -0.40 28.38
CA ALA A 218 -0.75 -1.55 28.00
C ALA A 218 -0.69 -1.70 26.48
N ILE A 219 -1.80 -1.47 25.78
CA ILE A 219 -1.87 -1.44 24.31
C ILE A 219 -1.09 -0.23 23.76
N LYS A 220 -1.23 0.94 24.41
CA LYS A 220 -0.47 2.14 24.05
C LYS A 220 1.03 1.87 23.99
N ALA A 221 1.58 1.24 25.03
CA ALA A 221 3.00 0.94 25.07
C ALA A 221 3.44 0.06 23.88
N GLN A 222 2.63 -0.95 23.52
CA GLN A 222 2.92 -1.82 22.37
C GLN A 222 2.87 -1.05 21.03
N ILE A 223 1.85 -0.20 20.85
CA ILE A 223 1.72 0.65 19.65
C ILE A 223 2.92 1.60 19.54
N ASP A 224 3.29 2.28 20.64
CA ASP A 224 4.40 3.22 20.67
C ASP A 224 5.75 2.53 20.37
N ASP A 225 5.96 1.32 20.88
CA ASP A 225 7.17 0.55 20.60
C ASP A 225 7.27 0.16 19.13
N LYS A 226 6.18 -0.34 18.53
CA LYS A 226 6.13 -0.64 17.09
C LYS A 226 6.32 0.61 16.26
N HIS A 227 5.66 1.71 16.61
CA HIS A 227 5.80 3.00 15.94
C HIS A 227 7.26 3.46 15.91
N ARG A 228 7.93 3.54 17.07
CA ARG A 228 9.33 3.94 17.15
C ARG A 228 10.26 3.02 16.37
N ALA A 229 10.06 1.71 16.48
CA ALA A 229 10.89 0.71 15.82
C ALA A 229 10.77 0.73 14.29
N SER A 230 9.67 1.25 13.75
CA SER A 230 9.36 1.22 12.32
C SER A 230 9.55 2.55 11.57
N ARG A 231 9.78 3.67 12.26
CA ARG A 231 9.86 5.01 11.62
C ARG A 231 10.84 5.09 10.45
N PHE A 232 11.96 4.42 10.55
CA PHE A 232 12.95 4.39 9.46
C PHE A 232 12.39 3.90 8.11
N LYS A 233 11.26 3.17 8.12
CA LYS A 233 10.62 2.69 6.88
C LYS A 233 9.96 3.80 6.07
N PHE A 234 9.62 4.92 6.72
CA PHE A 234 8.85 6.04 6.18
C PHE A 234 9.69 7.31 6.03
N GLU A 235 10.97 7.21 6.33
CA GLU A 235 11.93 8.28 6.10
C GLU A 235 12.52 8.17 4.70
N THR A 236 12.88 9.30 4.10
CA THR A 236 13.72 9.31 2.92
C THR A 236 15.06 8.65 3.23
N ILE A 237 15.70 8.03 2.23
CA ILE A 237 17.02 7.42 2.43
C ILE A 237 17.98 8.49 2.97
N PRO A 238 18.54 8.31 4.19
CA PRO A 238 19.47 9.30 4.75
C PRO A 238 20.71 9.49 3.88
N VAL A 239 21.08 10.73 3.63
CA VAL A 239 22.29 11.08 2.88
C VAL A 239 23.32 11.72 3.78
N TYR A 240 24.60 11.45 3.53
CA TYR A 240 25.69 12.09 4.24
C TYR A 240 25.97 13.48 3.66
N HIS A 241 25.79 14.52 4.47
CA HIS A 241 26.12 15.90 4.09
C HIS A 241 27.61 16.15 4.33
N ASN A 242 28.36 16.27 3.26
CA ASN A 242 29.82 16.44 3.30
C ASN A 242 30.28 17.89 3.54
N GLY A 243 29.35 18.82 3.62
CA GLY A 243 29.63 20.26 3.83
C GLY A 243 30.20 20.98 2.60
N LEU A 244 30.27 20.34 1.45
CA LEU A 244 30.70 21.02 0.21
C LEU A 244 29.56 21.92 -0.28
N PRO A 245 29.88 23.12 -0.83
CA PRO A 245 28.89 24.03 -1.35
C PRO A 245 28.22 23.46 -2.60
N MET A 246 26.91 23.58 -2.69
CA MET A 246 26.16 23.36 -3.91
C MET A 246 25.97 24.67 -4.64
N ALA A 247 26.31 24.72 -5.94
CA ALA A 247 26.16 25.93 -6.75
C ALA A 247 24.71 26.22 -7.16
N LEU A 248 23.84 25.22 -7.09
CA LEU A 248 22.43 25.33 -7.40
C LEU A 248 21.61 25.20 -6.12
N GLU A 249 20.62 26.04 -5.96
CA GLU A 249 19.64 25.90 -4.88
C GLU A 249 18.71 24.73 -5.23
N ASP A 250 18.56 23.82 -4.28
CA ASP A 250 17.60 22.74 -4.36
C ASP A 250 16.45 23.03 -3.38
N GLU A 251 15.25 23.21 -3.95
CA GLU A 251 14.04 23.47 -3.18
C GLU A 251 13.51 22.24 -2.46
N THR A 252 13.98 21.03 -2.83
CA THR A 252 13.56 19.77 -2.20
C THR A 252 14.19 19.64 -0.81
N GLN A 253 13.47 19.02 0.11
CA GLN A 253 14.02 18.73 1.45
C GLN A 253 15.05 17.59 1.45
N TYR A 254 15.25 16.93 0.30
CA TYR A 254 16.13 15.78 0.20
C TYR A 254 17.61 16.13 0.44
N TYR A 255 18.01 17.34 0.05
CA TYR A 255 19.40 17.82 0.20
C TYR A 255 19.57 18.89 1.30
N LYS A 256 18.50 19.14 2.10
CA LYS A 256 18.55 20.13 3.21
C LYS A 256 18.93 19.50 4.54
#